data_cf3192896358f9b792be37043aee7f1f
#
_entry.id   cf3192896358f9b792be37043aee7f1f
#
_cell.length_a   1.000
_cell.length_b   1.000
_cell.length_c   1.000
_cell.angle_alpha   90.00
_cell.angle_beta   90.00
_cell.angle_gamma   90.00
#
_symmetry.space_group_name_H-M   'P 1'
#
loop_
_entity.id
_entity.type
_entity.pdbx_description
1 polymer ?
#
loop_
_entity_poly.entity_id
_entity_poly.type
_entity_poly.pdbx_seq_one_letter_code
_entity_poly.pdbx_strand_id
1 'polypeptide(L)'
;MTKTGRARLQYMVGGLLYSPAINVGLAEKIDNGCFPCLTSMAFCLEDSILDEALEEAEAELCRTLKAISERNIQKDKLPLIFIRIRTPEHMEHVHTLLSPFYDVVTGYILPKFDLSNCDEYKRIISSINDELSDPLYIMPILESKMIADIAGRTSTLLKIKENLDSMQEYILNVRVGGNDFSNLYGLRRGANQNIYQIGVIRDILVDIINVFAADYVVSGPVWEYFGTGLSEPWATGLQAELSLDRLNGFIGKTSIHPSQLPLIYESMKVKKSDYEDALSILGWDSSKLGVEKSSDGSRMNEVKCHGKWALRIATLGDIYGIREE
;
A
#
# COMPACT_ATOMS: atom_id res chain seq x y z
N MET A 1 10.19 11.98 12.24
CA MET A 1 9.17 12.56 11.31
C MET A 1 7.99 13.10 12.10
N THR A 2 7.50 14.29 11.80
CA THR A 2 6.32 14.86 12.44
C THR A 2 5.06 14.06 12.06
N LYS A 3 3.99 14.13 12.88
CA LYS A 3 2.67 13.49 12.58
C LYS A 3 2.17 13.82 11.15
N THR A 4 2.54 14.97 10.61
CA THR A 4 2.25 15.37 9.22
C THR A 4 2.95 14.48 8.19
N GLY A 5 4.14 13.96 8.49
CA GLY A 5 4.88 13.05 7.62
C GLY A 5 4.15 11.72 7.38
N ARG A 6 3.67 11.03 8.45
CA ARG A 6 2.95 9.75 8.32
C ARG A 6 1.65 9.91 7.52
N ALA A 7 0.86 10.93 7.81
CA ALA A 7 -0.41 11.18 7.10
C ALA A 7 -0.24 11.33 5.59
N ARG A 8 0.91 11.83 5.12
CA ARG A 8 1.25 11.92 3.70
C ARG A 8 1.87 10.61 3.18
N LEU A 9 2.79 10.00 3.95
CA LEU A 9 3.51 8.78 3.56
C LEU A 9 2.56 7.63 3.23
N GLN A 10 1.45 7.45 3.97
CA GLN A 10 0.48 6.39 3.70
C GLN A 10 -0.13 6.45 2.29
N TYR A 11 -0.27 7.66 1.71
CA TYR A 11 -0.72 7.85 0.33
C TYR A 11 0.42 7.73 -0.68
N MET A 12 1.68 8.02 -0.28
CA MET A 12 2.86 7.92 -1.14
C MET A 12 3.25 6.47 -1.45
N VAL A 13 2.78 5.48 -0.69
CA VAL A 13 3.03 4.06 -1.01
C VAL A 13 2.59 3.73 -2.43
N GLY A 14 1.39 4.16 -2.87
CA GLY A 14 0.93 4.07 -4.26
C GLY A 14 1.04 2.69 -4.89
N GLY A 15 1.81 2.60 -5.99
CA GLY A 15 2.17 1.34 -6.63
C GLY A 15 3.38 0.72 -5.95
N LEU A 16 3.17 -0.23 -5.03
CA LEU A 16 4.24 -0.91 -4.32
C LEU A 16 4.84 -2.02 -5.19
N LEU A 17 6.03 -1.77 -5.74
CA LEU A 17 6.74 -2.76 -6.56
C LEU A 17 7.41 -3.83 -5.70
N TYR A 18 6.98 -5.08 -5.85
CA TYR A 18 7.64 -6.22 -5.22
C TYR A 18 8.81 -6.70 -6.10
N SER A 19 9.93 -6.95 -5.45
CA SER A 19 11.11 -7.58 -6.05
C SER A 19 11.63 -8.67 -5.11
N PRO A 20 11.95 -9.88 -5.60
CA PRO A 20 12.69 -10.85 -4.79
C PRO A 20 13.97 -10.22 -4.24
N ALA A 21 14.25 -10.39 -2.96
CA ALA A 21 15.40 -9.79 -2.30
C ALA A 21 16.75 -10.28 -2.82
N ILE A 22 16.76 -11.44 -3.49
CA ILE A 22 17.94 -12.03 -4.14
C ILE A 22 18.32 -11.36 -5.47
N ASN A 23 17.48 -10.46 -6.00
CA ASN A 23 17.76 -9.81 -7.28
C ASN A 23 18.93 -8.82 -7.16
N VAL A 24 19.95 -8.99 -7.98
CA VAL A 24 21.16 -8.15 -8.01
C VAL A 24 20.96 -6.86 -8.82
N GLY A 25 21.73 -5.82 -8.51
CA GLY A 25 21.79 -4.58 -9.27
C GLY A 25 20.59 -3.65 -9.08
N LEU A 26 19.74 -3.88 -8.09
CA LEU A 26 18.56 -3.05 -7.84
C LEU A 26 18.92 -1.64 -7.39
N ALA A 27 19.99 -1.47 -6.60
CA ALA A 27 20.47 -0.14 -6.19
C ALA A 27 20.83 0.74 -7.40
N GLU A 28 21.53 0.19 -8.39
CA GLU A 28 21.88 0.91 -9.62
C GLU A 28 20.64 1.25 -10.46
N LYS A 29 19.70 0.31 -10.59
CA LYS A 29 18.43 0.54 -11.33
C LYS A 29 17.57 1.62 -10.68
N ILE A 30 17.53 1.69 -9.35
CA ILE A 30 16.84 2.75 -8.60
C ILE A 30 17.51 4.09 -8.87
N ASP A 31 18.83 4.17 -8.71
CA ASP A 31 19.61 5.39 -8.90
C ASP A 31 19.50 5.94 -10.32
N ASN A 32 19.55 5.06 -11.33
CA ASN A 32 19.40 5.42 -12.74
C ASN A 32 17.96 5.69 -13.19
N GLY A 33 16.96 5.60 -12.29
CA GLY A 33 15.55 5.84 -12.63
C GLY A 33 14.96 4.82 -13.60
N CYS A 34 15.47 3.57 -13.59
CA CYS A 34 15.01 2.50 -14.51
C CYS A 34 13.55 2.04 -14.23
N PHE A 35 12.97 2.46 -13.12
CA PHE A 35 11.60 2.13 -12.73
C PHE A 35 10.71 3.38 -12.86
N PRO A 36 9.96 3.54 -13.98
CA PRO A 36 9.12 4.71 -14.17
C PRO A 36 8.03 4.78 -13.11
N CYS A 37 7.78 5.97 -12.57
CA CYS A 37 6.75 6.21 -11.56
C CYS A 37 6.90 5.38 -10.27
N LEU A 38 8.12 4.99 -9.90
CA LEU A 38 8.38 4.25 -8.66
C LEU A 38 8.22 5.17 -7.45
N THR A 39 7.22 4.89 -6.61
CA THR A 39 6.99 5.60 -5.34
C THR A 39 7.43 4.76 -4.14
N SER A 40 7.30 3.45 -4.25
CA SER A 40 7.68 2.51 -3.19
C SER A 40 8.12 1.16 -3.75
N MET A 41 9.00 0.48 -3.01
CA MET A 41 9.54 -0.83 -3.36
C MET A 41 9.54 -1.75 -2.14
N ALA A 42 9.20 -3.02 -2.35
CA ALA A 42 9.27 -4.07 -1.36
C ALA A 42 10.31 -5.12 -1.78
N PHE A 43 11.33 -5.29 -0.97
CA PHE A 43 12.24 -6.44 -1.06
C PHE A 43 11.58 -7.63 -0.37
N CYS A 44 11.23 -8.66 -1.14
CA CYS A 44 10.50 -9.81 -0.64
C CYS A 44 11.45 -10.93 -0.22
N LEU A 45 11.36 -11.34 1.05
CA LEU A 45 12.05 -12.49 1.64
C LEU A 45 11.08 -13.67 1.89
N GLU A 46 9.81 -13.53 1.48
CA GLU A 46 8.74 -14.50 1.76
C GLU A 46 8.42 -15.33 0.49
N ASP A 47 7.21 -15.34 -0.05
CA ASP A 47 6.74 -16.24 -1.12
C ASP A 47 7.62 -16.29 -2.40
N SER A 48 8.40 -15.26 -2.67
CA SER A 48 9.30 -15.23 -3.84
C SER A 48 10.67 -15.88 -3.60
N ILE A 49 10.95 -16.33 -2.38
CA ILE A 49 12.24 -16.91 -1.97
C ILE A 49 11.99 -18.29 -1.34
N LEU A 50 12.59 -19.33 -1.90
CA LEU A 50 12.57 -20.67 -1.31
C LEU A 50 13.37 -20.68 0.00
N ASP A 51 13.07 -21.64 0.89
CA ASP A 51 13.72 -21.70 2.22
C ASP A 51 15.24 -21.89 2.10
N GLU A 52 15.69 -22.67 1.15
CA GLU A 52 17.11 -22.93 0.90
C GLU A 52 17.90 -21.73 0.38
N ALA A 53 17.19 -20.71 -0.15
CA ALA A 53 17.78 -19.49 -0.70
C ALA A 53 17.67 -18.28 0.25
N LEU A 54 17.11 -18.46 1.46
CA LEU A 54 16.81 -17.35 2.36
C LEU A 54 18.08 -16.60 2.80
N GLU A 55 19.10 -17.31 3.26
CA GLU A 55 20.37 -16.71 3.68
C GLU A 55 21.05 -15.92 2.55
N GLU A 56 21.01 -16.44 1.31
CA GLU A 56 21.53 -15.74 0.15
C GLU A 56 20.75 -14.47 -0.15
N ALA A 57 19.41 -14.53 -0.05
CA ALA A 57 18.53 -13.38 -0.27
C ALA A 57 18.73 -12.30 0.80
N GLU A 58 18.91 -12.65 2.07
CA GLU A 58 19.24 -11.73 3.15
C GLU A 58 20.59 -11.05 2.94
N ALA A 59 21.61 -11.83 2.52
CA ALA A 59 22.92 -11.30 2.21
C ALA A 59 22.88 -10.32 1.02
N GLU A 60 22.09 -10.63 -0.04
CA GLU A 60 21.93 -9.72 -1.18
C GLU A 60 21.12 -8.48 -0.81
N LEU A 61 20.11 -8.61 0.03
CA LEU A 61 19.37 -7.47 0.58
C LEU A 61 20.33 -6.49 1.28
N CYS A 62 21.21 -6.99 2.16
CA CYS A 62 22.20 -6.16 2.85
C CYS A 62 23.16 -5.47 1.86
N ARG A 63 23.63 -6.18 0.81
CA ARG A 63 24.47 -5.59 -0.25
C ARG A 63 23.73 -4.48 -0.98
N THR A 64 22.48 -4.71 -1.33
CA THR A 64 21.63 -3.75 -2.04
C THR A 64 21.35 -2.50 -1.20
N LEU A 65 20.97 -2.65 0.08
CA LEU A 65 20.70 -1.52 0.97
C LEU A 65 21.98 -0.71 1.27
N LYS A 66 23.10 -1.39 1.48
CA LYS A 66 24.40 -0.73 1.60
C LYS A 66 24.72 0.11 0.37
N ALA A 67 24.54 -0.47 -0.83
CA ALA A 67 24.80 0.25 -2.08
C ALA A 67 23.85 1.44 -2.27
N ILE A 68 22.60 1.37 -1.80
CA ILE A 68 21.65 2.49 -1.82
C ILE A 68 22.11 3.59 -0.85
N SER A 69 22.48 3.24 0.38
CA SER A 69 22.95 4.20 1.40
C SER A 69 24.22 4.91 0.95
N GLU A 70 25.20 4.19 0.39
CA GLU A 70 26.47 4.74 -0.08
C GLU A 70 26.35 5.66 -1.31
N ARG A 71 25.28 5.53 -2.13
CA ARG A 71 25.06 6.35 -3.34
C ARG A 71 24.59 7.76 -3.06
N ASN A 72 24.23 8.09 -1.81
CA ASN A 72 23.71 9.42 -1.42
C ASN A 72 22.57 9.91 -2.32
N ILE A 73 21.68 9.01 -2.72
CA ILE A 73 20.48 9.36 -3.49
C ILE A 73 19.68 10.40 -2.70
N GLN A 74 19.31 11.49 -3.36
CA GLN A 74 18.51 12.53 -2.71
C GLN A 74 17.22 11.90 -2.13
N LYS A 75 16.92 12.22 -0.86
CA LYS A 75 15.79 11.59 -0.12
C LYS A 75 14.43 11.72 -0.82
N ASP A 76 14.24 12.78 -1.60
CA ASP A 76 13.02 13.00 -2.41
C ASP A 76 12.95 12.15 -3.67
N LYS A 77 14.07 11.57 -4.10
CA LYS A 77 14.18 10.65 -5.24
C LYS A 77 14.25 9.18 -4.83
N LEU A 78 14.50 8.91 -3.55
CA LEU A 78 14.52 7.55 -3.03
C LEU A 78 13.07 7.06 -2.85
N PRO A 79 12.67 5.91 -3.43
CA PRO A 79 11.37 5.33 -3.16
C PRO A 79 11.26 4.94 -1.68
N LEU A 80 10.04 4.84 -1.16
CA LEU A 80 9.82 4.23 0.14
C LEU A 80 10.21 2.76 0.09
N ILE A 81 11.16 2.33 0.92
CA ILE A 81 11.71 0.97 0.90
C ILE A 81 11.12 0.15 2.05
N PHE A 82 10.53 -0.98 1.71
CA PHE A 82 9.95 -1.92 2.64
C PHE A 82 10.56 -3.30 2.49
N ILE A 83 10.59 -4.06 3.59
CA ILE A 83 11.05 -5.45 3.61
C ILE A 83 9.85 -6.33 3.94
N ARG A 84 9.48 -7.26 3.04
CA ARG A 84 8.47 -8.27 3.34
C ARG A 84 9.15 -9.45 4.02
N ILE A 85 8.89 -9.58 5.30
CA ILE A 85 9.43 -10.64 6.18
C ILE A 85 8.54 -11.89 6.12
N ARG A 86 8.87 -12.97 6.83
CA ARG A 86 8.12 -14.23 6.86
C ARG A 86 7.23 -14.38 8.09
N THR A 87 7.83 -14.19 9.27
CA THR A 87 7.20 -14.42 10.58
C THR A 87 7.60 -13.31 11.55
N PRO A 88 6.98 -13.21 12.74
CA PRO A 88 7.44 -12.31 13.79
C PRO A 88 8.91 -12.52 14.16
N GLU A 89 9.36 -13.77 14.35
CA GLU A 89 10.75 -14.08 14.69
C GLU A 89 11.71 -13.67 13.56
N HIS A 90 11.28 -13.87 12.31
CA HIS A 90 12.05 -13.41 11.16
C HIS A 90 12.14 -11.88 11.12
N MET A 91 11.13 -11.15 11.59
CA MET A 91 11.18 -9.69 11.71
C MET A 91 12.27 -9.24 12.69
N GLU A 92 12.40 -9.89 13.87
CA GLU A 92 13.46 -9.59 14.85
C GLU A 92 14.86 -9.86 14.26
N HIS A 93 15.01 -11.01 13.57
CA HIS A 93 16.26 -11.37 12.91
C HIS A 93 16.66 -10.32 11.83
N VAL A 94 15.74 -10.04 10.92
CA VAL A 94 15.96 -9.07 9.83
C VAL A 94 16.19 -7.67 10.38
N HIS A 95 15.49 -7.28 11.45
CA HIS A 95 15.72 -5.99 12.11
C HIS A 95 17.18 -5.87 12.58
N THR A 96 17.69 -6.88 13.29
CA THR A 96 19.09 -6.90 13.73
C THR A 96 20.05 -6.81 12.54
N LEU A 97 19.78 -7.58 11.49
CA LEU A 97 20.60 -7.62 10.27
C LEU A 97 20.68 -6.27 9.55
N LEU A 98 19.55 -5.53 9.54
CA LEU A 98 19.41 -4.26 8.81
C LEU A 98 19.74 -3.03 9.65
N SER A 99 20.14 -3.18 10.91
CA SER A 99 20.48 -2.05 11.80
C SER A 99 21.41 -0.99 11.19
N PRO A 100 22.39 -1.33 10.30
CA PRO A 100 23.24 -0.34 9.67
C PRO A 100 22.53 0.50 8.57
N PHE A 101 21.31 0.17 8.16
CA PHE A 101 20.64 0.72 6.97
C PHE A 101 19.26 1.34 7.26
N TYR A 102 18.96 1.69 8.53
CA TYR A 102 17.66 2.30 8.87
C TYR A 102 17.42 3.66 8.24
N ASP A 103 18.47 4.34 7.80
CA ASP A 103 18.40 5.61 7.10
C ASP A 103 17.68 5.51 5.74
N VAL A 104 17.67 4.31 5.12
CA VAL A 104 17.05 4.03 3.83
C VAL A 104 15.82 3.12 3.91
N VAL A 105 15.60 2.42 5.04
CA VAL A 105 14.43 1.53 5.22
C VAL A 105 13.26 2.32 5.80
N THR A 106 12.09 2.22 5.17
CA THR A 106 10.84 2.84 5.65
C THR A 106 10.08 1.94 6.63
N GLY A 107 10.18 0.62 6.46
CA GLY A 107 9.49 -0.32 7.36
C GLY A 107 9.33 -1.73 6.82
N TYR A 108 8.39 -2.47 7.40
CA TYR A 108 8.16 -3.88 7.14
C TYR A 108 6.77 -4.15 6.57
N ILE A 109 6.66 -5.21 5.78
CA ILE A 109 5.39 -5.76 5.31
C ILE A 109 5.20 -7.11 6.01
N LEU A 110 4.05 -7.25 6.68
CA LEU A 110 3.73 -8.40 7.54
C LEU A 110 2.76 -9.33 6.79
N PRO A 111 3.26 -10.45 6.22
CA PRO A 111 2.41 -11.39 5.51
C PRO A 111 1.50 -12.14 6.48
N LYS A 112 0.37 -12.62 5.97
CA LYS A 112 -0.57 -13.51 6.68
C LYS A 112 -0.94 -13.00 8.08
N PHE A 113 -1.07 -11.67 8.20
CA PHE A 113 -1.37 -10.99 9.46
C PHE A 113 -2.80 -11.33 9.92
N ASP A 114 -2.92 -11.93 11.11
CA ASP A 114 -4.19 -12.26 11.73
C ASP A 114 -4.08 -12.38 13.27
N LEU A 115 -5.12 -12.90 13.92
CA LEU A 115 -5.18 -13.00 15.39
C LEU A 115 -4.15 -13.97 15.99
N SER A 116 -3.52 -14.83 15.17
CA SER A 116 -2.51 -15.78 15.68
C SER A 116 -1.13 -15.14 15.87
N ASN A 117 -0.87 -13.99 15.22
CA ASN A 117 0.46 -13.35 15.22
C ASN A 117 0.43 -11.83 15.53
N CYS A 118 -0.74 -11.21 15.58
CA CYS A 118 -0.86 -9.77 15.72
C CYS A 118 -0.24 -9.22 17.03
N ASP A 119 -0.41 -9.91 18.16
CA ASP A 119 0.14 -9.47 19.44
C ASP A 119 1.69 -9.53 19.45
N GLU A 120 2.26 -10.52 18.78
CA GLU A 120 3.70 -10.66 18.69
C GLU A 120 4.32 -9.60 17.77
N TYR A 121 3.73 -9.35 16.61
CA TYR A 121 4.13 -8.22 15.75
C TYR A 121 4.02 -6.88 16.47
N LYS A 122 2.97 -6.67 17.25
CA LYS A 122 2.80 -5.46 18.06
C LYS A 122 3.95 -5.30 19.06
N ARG A 123 4.28 -6.36 19.82
CA ARG A 123 5.38 -6.35 20.78
C ARG A 123 6.70 -5.97 20.10
N ILE A 124 7.01 -6.61 18.97
CA ILE A 124 8.25 -6.41 18.23
C ILE A 124 8.34 -4.98 17.69
N ILE A 125 7.33 -4.48 16.98
CA ILE A 125 7.39 -3.13 16.38
C ILE A 125 7.45 -2.03 17.44
N SER A 126 6.79 -2.21 18.58
CA SER A 126 6.89 -1.28 19.69
C SER A 126 8.32 -1.25 20.25
N SER A 127 8.91 -2.43 20.54
CA SER A 127 10.29 -2.53 21.01
C SER A 127 11.30 -1.90 20.03
N ILE A 128 11.14 -2.15 18.73
CA ILE A 128 11.98 -1.56 17.70
C ILE A 128 11.89 -0.03 17.73
N ASN A 129 10.69 0.51 17.78
CA ASN A 129 10.48 1.95 17.68
C ASN A 129 10.79 2.70 18.98
N ASP A 130 10.82 2.02 20.13
CA ASP A 130 11.28 2.60 21.39
C ASP A 130 12.79 2.97 21.34
N GLU A 131 13.55 2.31 20.48
CA GLU A 131 14.99 2.54 20.31
C GLU A 131 15.35 3.52 19.18
N LEU A 132 14.37 3.89 18.32
CA LEU A 132 14.60 4.67 17.12
C LEU A 132 14.09 6.11 17.25
N SER A 133 14.86 7.07 16.75
CA SER A 133 14.45 8.49 16.65
C SER A 133 13.36 8.72 15.58
N ASP A 134 13.47 8.01 14.46
CA ASP A 134 12.49 8.00 13.38
C ASP A 134 11.84 6.63 13.31
N PRO A 135 10.51 6.52 13.37
CA PRO A 135 9.84 5.22 13.44
C PRO A 135 9.92 4.44 12.13
N LEU A 136 10.13 3.13 12.23
CA LEU A 136 9.85 2.19 11.16
C LEU A 136 8.35 1.87 11.14
N TYR A 137 7.79 1.83 9.95
CA TYR A 137 6.37 1.57 9.75
C TYR A 137 6.10 0.09 9.42
N ILE A 138 4.86 -0.32 9.61
CA ILE A 138 4.41 -1.66 9.20
C ILE A 138 3.19 -1.58 8.28
N MET A 139 3.09 -2.56 7.40
CA MET A 139 1.96 -2.77 6.50
C MET A 139 1.48 -4.23 6.61
N PRO A 140 0.47 -4.52 7.44
CA PRO A 140 -0.11 -5.87 7.54
C PRO A 140 -0.83 -6.26 6.24
N ILE A 141 -0.70 -7.53 5.83
CA ILE A 141 -1.45 -8.12 4.71
C ILE A 141 -2.54 -9.03 5.28
N LEU A 142 -3.77 -8.69 4.97
CA LEU A 142 -4.96 -9.46 5.32
C LEU A 142 -5.21 -10.51 4.23
N GLU A 143 -4.84 -11.78 4.50
CA GLU A 143 -4.84 -12.84 3.49
C GLU A 143 -5.02 -14.24 4.08
N SER A 144 -5.26 -14.35 5.39
CA SER A 144 -5.33 -15.65 6.07
C SER A 144 -6.68 -16.36 5.89
N LYS A 145 -6.66 -17.69 6.07
CA LYS A 145 -7.86 -18.52 6.07
C LYS A 145 -8.87 -18.08 7.15
N MET A 146 -8.40 -17.56 8.28
CA MET A 146 -9.25 -17.05 9.35
C MET A 146 -10.13 -15.88 8.89
N ILE A 147 -9.59 -15.01 8.02
CA ILE A 147 -10.34 -13.89 7.41
C ILE A 147 -11.30 -14.40 6.33
N ALA A 148 -10.94 -15.46 5.61
CA ALA A 148 -11.80 -16.03 4.60
C ALA A 148 -13.03 -16.78 5.17
N ASP A 149 -12.97 -17.23 6.43
CA ASP A 149 -14.07 -17.94 7.09
C ASP A 149 -15.28 -17.04 7.29
N ILE A 150 -16.35 -17.33 6.57
CA ILE A 150 -17.59 -16.53 6.58
C ILE A 150 -18.25 -16.47 7.97
N ALA A 151 -18.15 -17.53 8.77
CA ALA A 151 -18.79 -17.61 10.08
C ALA A 151 -18.16 -16.67 11.11
N GLY A 152 -16.83 -16.50 11.03
CA GLY A 152 -16.03 -15.71 11.97
C GLY A 152 -15.52 -14.38 11.42
N ARG A 153 -15.61 -14.12 10.11
CA ARG A 153 -14.92 -13.02 9.42
C ARG A 153 -15.09 -11.65 10.09
N THR A 154 -16.31 -11.21 10.30
CA THR A 154 -16.57 -9.89 10.88
C THR A 154 -15.95 -9.75 12.26
N SER A 155 -16.12 -10.75 13.12
CA SER A 155 -15.53 -10.76 14.47
C SER A 155 -13.99 -10.76 14.41
N THR A 156 -13.40 -11.52 13.49
CA THR A 156 -11.95 -11.57 13.26
C THR A 156 -11.41 -10.21 12.81
N LEU A 157 -12.03 -9.60 11.80
CA LEU A 157 -11.62 -8.30 11.28
C LEU A 157 -11.71 -7.18 12.33
N LEU A 158 -12.78 -7.18 13.14
CA LEU A 158 -12.93 -6.20 14.23
C LEU A 158 -11.84 -6.35 15.30
N LYS A 159 -11.50 -7.58 15.71
CA LYS A 159 -10.42 -7.82 16.65
C LYS A 159 -9.04 -7.46 16.08
N ILE A 160 -8.81 -7.75 14.80
CA ILE A 160 -7.60 -7.29 14.11
C ILE A 160 -7.55 -5.76 14.12
N LYS A 161 -8.67 -5.08 13.85
CA LYS A 161 -8.73 -3.62 13.91
C LYS A 161 -8.41 -3.08 15.29
N GLU A 162 -8.97 -3.64 16.36
CA GLU A 162 -8.65 -3.26 17.75
C GLU A 162 -7.14 -3.38 18.03
N ASN A 163 -6.50 -4.45 17.55
CA ASN A 163 -5.05 -4.62 17.66
C ASN A 163 -4.30 -3.52 16.88
N LEU A 164 -4.66 -3.26 15.61
CA LEU A 164 -4.04 -2.21 14.80
C LEU A 164 -4.26 -0.81 15.38
N ASP A 165 -5.44 -0.53 15.93
CA ASP A 165 -5.76 0.77 16.57
C ASP A 165 -4.84 1.04 17.76
N SER A 166 -4.40 0.00 18.48
CA SER A 166 -3.49 0.12 19.63
C SER A 166 -2.03 0.44 19.25
N MET A 167 -1.67 0.36 17.96
CA MET A 167 -0.36 0.72 17.40
C MET A 167 -0.51 1.56 16.11
N GLN A 168 -1.58 2.35 16.04
CA GLN A 168 -1.97 3.09 14.83
C GLN A 168 -0.85 3.99 14.29
N GLU A 169 -0.02 4.55 15.17
CA GLU A 169 1.09 5.41 14.79
C GLU A 169 2.13 4.71 13.90
N TYR A 170 2.25 3.39 13.99
CA TYR A 170 3.19 2.59 13.19
C TYR A 170 2.56 2.01 11.92
N ILE A 171 1.23 2.00 11.79
CA ILE A 171 0.54 1.47 10.61
C ILE A 171 0.60 2.47 9.47
N LEU A 172 1.22 2.12 8.35
CA LEU A 172 1.26 2.98 7.18
C LEU A 172 0.07 2.72 6.25
N ASN A 173 -0.16 1.47 5.90
CA ASN A 173 -1.37 1.04 5.21
C ASN A 173 -1.73 -0.43 5.49
N VAL A 174 -3.00 -0.78 5.31
CA VAL A 174 -3.48 -2.17 5.37
C VAL A 174 -3.50 -2.72 3.94
N ARG A 175 -2.95 -3.91 3.74
CA ARG A 175 -2.89 -4.55 2.42
C ARG A 175 -3.76 -5.78 2.36
N VAL A 176 -4.08 -6.23 1.15
CA VAL A 176 -4.95 -7.38 0.92
C VAL A 176 -4.27 -8.38 -0.01
N GLY A 177 -4.23 -9.65 0.38
CA GLY A 177 -3.65 -10.75 -0.40
C GLY A 177 -4.68 -11.43 -1.30
N GLY A 178 -4.98 -10.83 -2.45
CA GLY A 178 -5.99 -11.37 -3.37
C GLY A 178 -5.66 -12.75 -3.94
N ASN A 179 -4.37 -13.06 -4.14
CA ASN A 179 -3.93 -14.37 -4.65
C ASN A 179 -4.08 -15.47 -3.61
N ASP A 180 -3.82 -15.19 -2.33
CA ASP A 180 -4.00 -16.14 -1.25
C ASP A 180 -5.45 -16.54 -1.09
N PHE A 181 -6.37 -15.57 -1.14
CA PHE A 181 -7.80 -15.86 -1.18
C PHE A 181 -8.21 -16.65 -2.45
N SER A 182 -7.65 -16.29 -3.61
CA SER A 182 -7.92 -17.03 -4.85
C SER A 182 -7.44 -18.47 -4.76
N ASN A 183 -6.24 -18.71 -4.23
CA ASN A 183 -5.68 -20.04 -4.01
C ASN A 183 -6.53 -20.86 -3.05
N LEU A 184 -7.03 -20.25 -1.96
CA LEU A 184 -7.87 -20.96 -0.98
C LEU A 184 -9.12 -21.56 -1.62
N TYR A 185 -9.69 -20.89 -2.64
CA TYR A 185 -10.88 -21.37 -3.36
C TYR A 185 -10.57 -22.07 -4.68
N GLY A 186 -9.28 -22.27 -5.03
CA GLY A 186 -8.87 -22.87 -6.30
C GLY A 186 -9.26 -22.02 -7.52
N LEU A 187 -9.29 -20.69 -7.37
CA LEU A 187 -9.70 -19.75 -8.41
C LEU A 187 -8.51 -18.94 -8.93
N ARG A 188 -8.58 -18.54 -10.19
CA ARG A 188 -7.65 -17.62 -10.82
C ARG A 188 -8.37 -16.81 -11.90
N ARG A 189 -8.27 -15.48 -11.86
CA ARG A 189 -8.86 -14.63 -12.90
C ARG A 189 -8.02 -14.59 -14.17
N GLY A 190 -8.67 -14.38 -15.32
CA GLY A 190 -7.99 -14.08 -16.57
C GLY A 190 -7.66 -12.58 -16.70
N ALA A 191 -6.81 -12.23 -17.67
CA ALA A 191 -6.38 -10.85 -17.90
C ALA A 191 -7.51 -9.89 -18.33
N ASN A 192 -8.66 -10.41 -18.71
CA ASN A 192 -9.88 -9.67 -19.04
C ASN A 192 -10.95 -9.68 -17.93
N GLN A 193 -10.59 -10.19 -16.75
CA GLN A 193 -11.45 -10.30 -15.58
C GLN A 193 -10.84 -9.54 -14.42
N ASN A 194 -11.66 -8.85 -13.63
CA ASN A 194 -11.21 -8.21 -12.40
C ASN A 194 -11.58 -9.05 -11.17
N ILE A 195 -10.92 -8.80 -10.05
CA ILE A 195 -11.08 -9.56 -8.81
C ILE A 195 -12.50 -9.45 -8.24
N TYR A 196 -13.21 -8.35 -8.52
CA TYR A 196 -14.57 -8.12 -8.04
C TYR A 196 -15.63 -8.99 -8.73
N GLN A 197 -15.29 -9.62 -9.86
CA GLN A 197 -16.14 -10.60 -10.55
C GLN A 197 -16.13 -11.97 -9.86
N ILE A 198 -15.13 -12.22 -8.99
CA ILE A 198 -15.06 -13.44 -8.18
C ILE A 198 -15.83 -13.19 -6.88
N GLY A 199 -17.10 -13.64 -6.82
CA GLY A 199 -18.03 -13.30 -5.76
C GLY A 199 -17.50 -13.52 -4.35
N VAL A 200 -16.92 -14.69 -4.06
CA VAL A 200 -16.38 -15.03 -2.73
C VAL A 200 -15.23 -14.10 -2.32
N ILE A 201 -14.39 -13.67 -3.26
CA ILE A 201 -13.27 -12.76 -2.98
C ILE A 201 -13.80 -11.33 -2.85
N ARG A 202 -14.67 -10.89 -3.75
CA ARG A 202 -15.33 -9.58 -3.64
C ARG A 202 -15.93 -9.37 -2.27
N ASP A 203 -16.64 -10.37 -1.73
CA ASP A 203 -17.32 -10.25 -0.44
C ASP A 203 -16.29 -10.11 0.71
N ILE A 204 -15.15 -10.80 0.64
CA ILE A 204 -14.05 -10.60 1.58
C ILE A 204 -13.46 -9.17 1.48
N LEU A 205 -13.23 -8.68 0.27
CA LEU A 205 -12.69 -7.34 0.04
C LEU A 205 -13.63 -6.25 0.56
N VAL A 206 -14.95 -6.42 0.36
CA VAL A 206 -15.98 -5.50 0.86
C VAL A 206 -15.98 -5.46 2.39
N ASP A 207 -15.90 -6.61 3.06
CA ASP A 207 -15.85 -6.67 4.52
C ASP A 207 -14.57 -6.00 5.07
N ILE A 208 -13.41 -6.20 4.42
CA ILE A 208 -12.17 -5.53 4.80
C ILE A 208 -12.31 -4.00 4.64
N ILE A 209 -12.83 -3.50 3.53
CA ILE A 209 -13.06 -2.06 3.33
C ILE A 209 -14.03 -1.51 4.38
N ASN A 210 -15.12 -2.20 4.67
CA ASN A 210 -16.08 -1.77 5.67
C ASN A 210 -15.47 -1.59 7.06
N VAL A 211 -14.52 -2.44 7.44
CA VAL A 211 -13.89 -2.39 8.76
C VAL A 211 -12.75 -1.37 8.82
N PHE A 212 -11.93 -1.26 7.77
CA PHE A 212 -10.65 -0.52 7.87
C PHE A 212 -10.64 0.84 7.16
N ALA A 213 -11.39 1.03 6.06
CA ALA A 213 -11.20 2.21 5.21
C ALA A 213 -11.65 3.55 5.84
N ALA A 214 -12.37 3.52 6.96
CA ALA A 214 -12.73 4.71 7.70
C ALA A 214 -11.51 5.36 8.40
N ASP A 215 -10.52 4.55 8.82
CA ASP A 215 -9.41 4.97 9.68
C ASP A 215 -8.02 4.68 9.08
N TYR A 216 -7.94 3.80 8.09
CA TYR A 216 -6.71 3.36 7.42
C TYR A 216 -6.78 3.54 5.91
N VAL A 217 -5.62 3.78 5.30
CA VAL A 217 -5.46 3.56 3.86
C VAL A 217 -5.40 2.07 3.61
N VAL A 218 -6.31 1.54 2.79
CA VAL A 218 -6.34 0.14 2.36
C VAL A 218 -5.88 0.06 0.91
N SER A 219 -4.84 -0.74 0.62
CA SER A 219 -4.31 -0.90 -0.73
C SER A 219 -4.90 -2.12 -1.43
N GLY A 220 -5.20 -1.95 -2.72
CA GLY A 220 -5.80 -2.98 -3.55
C GLY A 220 -4.89 -4.20 -3.76
N PRO A 221 -5.49 -5.36 -4.09
CA PRO A 221 -4.77 -6.61 -4.30
C PRO A 221 -3.89 -6.57 -5.56
N VAL A 222 -2.95 -7.52 -5.66
CA VAL A 222 -2.04 -7.65 -6.80
C VAL A 222 -2.81 -7.89 -8.10
N TRP A 223 -2.27 -7.34 -9.20
CA TRP A 223 -2.64 -7.71 -10.56
C TRP A 223 -1.54 -8.64 -11.12
N GLU A 224 -1.92 -9.83 -11.60
CA GLU A 224 -0.98 -10.90 -11.95
C GLU A 224 -0.40 -10.80 -13.36
N TYR A 225 -0.94 -9.92 -14.22
CA TYR A 225 -0.56 -9.83 -15.61
C TYR A 225 0.29 -8.61 -15.90
N PHE A 226 1.24 -8.73 -16.80
CA PHE A 226 2.11 -7.65 -17.25
C PHE A 226 2.52 -7.86 -18.72
N GLY A 227 3.07 -6.83 -19.35
CA GLY A 227 3.50 -6.87 -20.75
C GLY A 227 4.04 -5.51 -21.17
N THR A 228 4.11 -5.27 -22.48
CA THR A 228 4.68 -4.04 -23.06
C THR A 228 3.65 -3.14 -23.74
N GLY A 229 2.61 -3.72 -24.34
CA GLY A 229 1.59 -2.98 -25.07
C GLY A 229 0.44 -2.51 -24.18
N LEU A 230 0.14 -1.21 -24.16
CA LEU A 230 -0.93 -0.63 -23.34
C LEU A 230 -2.35 -0.98 -23.83
N SER A 231 -2.52 -1.44 -25.07
CA SER A 231 -3.79 -1.94 -25.61
C SER A 231 -3.99 -3.44 -25.41
N GLU A 232 -3.01 -4.12 -24.83
CA GLU A 232 -3.09 -5.55 -24.55
C GLU A 232 -4.01 -5.85 -23.34
N PRO A 233 -4.55 -7.09 -23.22
CA PRO A 233 -5.47 -7.47 -22.13
C PRO A 233 -4.92 -7.21 -20.71
N TRP A 234 -3.60 -7.36 -20.50
CA TRP A 234 -2.99 -7.11 -19.20
C TRP A 234 -3.16 -5.65 -18.74
N ALA A 235 -3.00 -4.70 -19.67
CA ALA A 235 -3.06 -3.27 -19.36
C ALA A 235 -4.51 -2.80 -19.23
N THR A 236 -5.37 -3.19 -20.19
CA THR A 236 -6.80 -2.81 -20.16
C THR A 236 -7.52 -3.43 -18.96
N GLY A 237 -7.18 -4.68 -18.60
CA GLY A 237 -7.70 -5.34 -17.40
C GLY A 237 -7.22 -4.65 -16.11
N LEU A 238 -5.94 -4.30 -16.03
CA LEU A 238 -5.41 -3.53 -14.90
C LEU A 238 -6.12 -2.17 -14.75
N GLN A 239 -6.30 -1.42 -15.83
CA GLN A 239 -7.00 -0.13 -15.80
C GLN A 239 -8.46 -0.26 -15.33
N ALA A 240 -9.16 -1.30 -15.80
CA ALA A 240 -10.51 -1.59 -15.37
C ALA A 240 -10.57 -1.95 -13.87
N GLU A 241 -9.63 -2.77 -13.37
CA GLU A 241 -9.57 -3.12 -11.94
C GLU A 241 -9.19 -1.91 -11.08
N LEU A 242 -8.22 -1.07 -11.49
CA LEU A 242 -7.84 0.16 -10.79
C LEU A 242 -9.01 1.15 -10.66
N SER A 243 -9.88 1.23 -11.67
CA SER A 243 -11.08 2.06 -11.62
C SER A 243 -12.06 1.56 -10.55
N LEU A 244 -12.21 0.23 -10.43
CA LEU A 244 -13.04 -0.40 -9.41
C LEU A 244 -12.39 -0.33 -8.01
N ASP A 245 -11.09 -0.51 -7.90
CA ASP A 245 -10.34 -0.31 -6.66
C ASP A 245 -10.64 1.07 -6.08
N ARG A 246 -10.47 2.11 -6.89
CA ARG A 246 -10.73 3.50 -6.47
C ARG A 246 -12.19 3.72 -6.07
N LEU A 247 -13.15 3.21 -6.84
CA LEU A 247 -14.58 3.33 -6.56
C LEU A 247 -14.95 2.67 -5.24
N ASN A 248 -14.31 1.54 -4.90
CA ASN A 248 -14.55 0.79 -3.67
C ASN A 248 -13.71 1.28 -2.48
N GLY A 249 -12.87 2.32 -2.64
CA GLY A 249 -12.15 2.96 -1.53
C GLY A 249 -10.71 2.48 -1.33
N PHE A 250 -10.19 1.60 -2.19
CA PHE A 250 -8.78 1.22 -2.19
C PHE A 250 -7.89 2.35 -2.71
N ILE A 251 -6.67 2.45 -2.18
CA ILE A 251 -5.67 3.44 -2.56
C ILE A 251 -4.33 2.75 -2.78
N GLY A 252 -3.80 2.88 -3.99
CA GLY A 252 -2.59 2.15 -4.38
C GLY A 252 -2.86 0.67 -4.64
N LYS A 253 -1.81 -0.04 -5.04
CA LYS A 253 -1.91 -1.44 -5.45
C LYS A 253 -0.56 -2.14 -5.32
N THR A 254 -0.56 -3.45 -5.08
CA THR A 254 0.65 -4.28 -5.23
C THR A 254 0.99 -4.43 -6.70
N SER A 255 2.24 -4.12 -7.06
CA SER A 255 2.80 -4.30 -8.40
C SER A 255 3.88 -5.40 -8.35
N ILE A 256 3.88 -6.28 -9.36
CA ILE A 256 4.87 -7.36 -9.52
C ILE A 256 5.79 -7.14 -10.72
N HIS A 257 5.52 -6.12 -11.53
CA HIS A 257 6.33 -5.80 -12.69
C HIS A 257 6.38 -4.28 -12.93
N PRO A 258 7.54 -3.71 -13.33
CA PRO A 258 7.67 -2.26 -13.55
C PRO A 258 6.70 -1.68 -14.58
N SER A 259 6.26 -2.45 -15.58
CA SER A 259 5.28 -1.97 -16.59
C SER A 259 3.92 -1.60 -16.01
N GLN A 260 3.57 -2.09 -14.81
CA GLN A 260 2.32 -1.77 -14.12
C GLN A 260 2.35 -0.40 -13.44
N LEU A 261 3.55 0.07 -13.04
CA LEU A 261 3.71 1.29 -12.24
C LEU A 261 3.12 2.55 -12.89
N PRO A 262 3.34 2.82 -14.20
CA PRO A 262 2.75 4.00 -14.82
C PRO A 262 1.22 4.00 -14.80
N LEU A 263 0.57 2.84 -15.00
CA LEU A 263 -0.88 2.72 -14.96
C LEU A 263 -1.43 2.95 -13.55
N ILE A 264 -0.76 2.38 -12.54
CA ILE A 264 -1.14 2.58 -11.13
C ILE A 264 -0.95 4.05 -10.75
N TYR A 265 0.18 4.66 -11.10
CA TYR A 265 0.47 6.07 -10.83
C TYR A 265 -0.58 6.99 -11.47
N GLU A 266 -0.90 6.77 -12.75
CA GLU A 266 -1.89 7.55 -13.48
C GLU A 266 -3.29 7.42 -12.86
N SER A 267 -3.66 6.23 -12.37
CA SER A 267 -4.93 6.01 -11.68
C SER A 267 -5.06 6.77 -10.35
N MET A 268 -3.93 7.17 -9.75
CA MET A 268 -3.90 7.93 -8.49
C MET A 268 -4.08 9.44 -8.69
N LYS A 269 -3.88 9.95 -9.91
CA LYS A 269 -4.13 11.35 -10.23
C LYS A 269 -5.60 11.70 -10.03
N VAL A 270 -5.86 12.93 -9.62
CA VAL A 270 -7.21 13.43 -9.36
C VAL A 270 -7.70 14.30 -10.51
N LYS A 271 -9.02 14.31 -10.73
CA LYS A 271 -9.63 15.23 -11.69
C LYS A 271 -9.50 16.66 -11.19
N LYS A 272 -9.30 17.62 -12.11
CA LYS A 272 -9.19 19.03 -11.78
C LYS A 272 -10.42 19.56 -11.05
N SER A 273 -11.62 19.22 -11.52
CA SER A 273 -12.88 19.60 -10.86
C SER A 273 -13.00 19.06 -9.45
N ASP A 274 -12.56 17.79 -9.21
CA ASP A 274 -12.54 17.21 -7.87
C ASP A 274 -11.53 17.90 -6.94
N TYR A 275 -10.36 18.28 -7.47
CA TYR A 275 -9.33 18.98 -6.70
C TYR A 275 -9.75 20.38 -6.31
N GLU A 276 -10.36 21.15 -7.23
CA GLU A 276 -10.90 22.49 -6.97
C GLU A 276 -12.01 22.44 -5.91
N ASP A 277 -12.94 21.50 -6.02
CA ASP A 277 -13.99 21.30 -5.01
C ASP A 277 -13.42 20.88 -3.66
N ALA A 278 -12.40 20.03 -3.63
CA ALA A 278 -11.74 19.63 -2.39
C ALA A 278 -11.08 20.82 -1.69
N LEU A 279 -10.39 21.69 -2.44
CA LEU A 279 -9.80 22.91 -1.87
C LEU A 279 -10.87 23.88 -1.36
N SER A 280 -11.99 24.04 -2.09
CA SER A 280 -13.12 24.85 -1.64
C SER A 280 -13.69 24.34 -0.32
N ILE A 281 -13.91 23.02 -0.18
CA ILE A 281 -14.41 22.39 1.03
C ILE A 281 -13.44 22.56 2.20
N LEU A 282 -12.14 22.39 1.98
CA LEU A 282 -11.12 22.51 3.03
C LEU A 282 -10.85 23.96 3.47
N GLY A 283 -10.98 24.91 2.54
CA GLY A 283 -10.84 26.34 2.78
C GLY A 283 -12.13 27.06 3.17
N TRP A 284 -13.18 26.31 3.53
CA TRP A 284 -14.51 26.86 3.78
C TRP A 284 -14.55 27.91 4.89
N ASP A 285 -14.92 29.14 4.53
CA ASP A 285 -14.96 30.28 5.43
C ASP A 285 -16.37 30.91 5.53
N SER A 286 -17.41 30.09 5.66
CA SER A 286 -18.78 30.60 5.86
C SER A 286 -19.30 30.25 7.24
N SER A 287 -19.66 31.30 8.00
CA SER A 287 -20.27 31.13 9.31
C SER A 287 -21.77 30.75 9.27
N LYS A 288 -22.41 30.75 8.11
CA LYS A 288 -23.86 30.62 7.98
C LYS A 288 -24.32 29.40 7.15
N LEU A 289 -23.62 29.06 6.10
CA LEU A 289 -24.02 27.98 5.18
C LEU A 289 -22.96 26.88 5.18
N GLY A 290 -23.37 25.63 5.29
CA GLY A 290 -22.53 24.44 5.19
C GLY A 290 -22.58 23.77 3.82
N VAL A 291 -23.16 24.42 2.81
CA VAL A 291 -23.38 23.90 1.46
C VAL A 291 -23.09 24.95 0.39
N GLU A 292 -22.51 24.52 -0.75
CA GLU A 292 -22.21 25.38 -1.91
C GLU A 292 -22.30 24.54 -3.19
N LYS A 293 -22.48 25.16 -4.34
CA LYS A 293 -22.36 24.48 -5.63
C LYS A 293 -20.88 24.23 -5.94
N SER A 294 -20.61 23.11 -6.62
CA SER A 294 -19.28 22.83 -7.19
C SER A 294 -18.83 23.94 -8.15
N SER A 295 -17.54 24.00 -8.43
CA SER A 295 -16.95 25.00 -9.35
C SER A 295 -17.61 24.97 -10.73
N ASP A 296 -18.02 23.80 -11.22
CA ASP A 296 -18.75 23.61 -12.47
C ASP A 296 -20.29 23.72 -12.36
N GLY A 297 -20.80 23.89 -11.13
CA GLY A 297 -22.23 24.02 -10.84
C GLY A 297 -23.05 22.72 -11.00
N SER A 298 -22.41 21.58 -11.23
CA SER A 298 -23.07 20.30 -11.52
C SER A 298 -23.47 19.49 -10.26
N ARG A 299 -22.83 19.79 -9.11
CA ARG A 299 -23.06 19.07 -7.86
C ARG A 299 -23.04 19.98 -6.64
N MET A 300 -23.45 19.46 -5.51
CA MET A 300 -23.46 20.16 -4.22
C MET A 300 -22.28 19.72 -3.38
N ASN A 301 -21.53 20.66 -2.85
CA ASN A 301 -20.46 20.44 -1.87
C ASN A 301 -20.99 20.73 -0.45
N GLU A 302 -20.72 19.82 0.49
CA GLU A 302 -21.09 19.95 1.90
C GLU A 302 -19.87 19.74 2.79
N VAL A 303 -19.56 20.69 3.65
CA VAL A 303 -18.35 20.63 4.50
C VAL A 303 -18.37 19.42 5.42
N LYS A 304 -19.49 19.13 6.08
CA LYS A 304 -19.60 18.04 7.04
C LYS A 304 -19.54 16.65 6.39
N CYS A 305 -20.17 16.48 5.23
CA CYS A 305 -20.27 15.18 4.55
C CYS A 305 -19.05 14.88 3.69
N HIS A 306 -18.38 15.89 3.13
CA HIS A 306 -17.31 15.71 2.16
C HIS A 306 -15.91 16.00 2.69
N GLY A 307 -15.72 16.36 3.96
CA GLY A 307 -14.41 16.73 4.52
C GLY A 307 -13.33 15.65 4.41
N LYS A 308 -13.66 14.37 4.71
CA LYS A 308 -12.72 13.25 4.54
C LYS A 308 -12.38 13.01 3.06
N TRP A 309 -13.36 13.10 2.18
CA TRP A 309 -13.16 13.02 0.73
C TRP A 309 -12.26 14.14 0.24
N ALA A 310 -12.53 15.38 0.63
CA ALA A 310 -11.76 16.56 0.23
C ALA A 310 -10.28 16.45 0.66
N LEU A 311 -10.03 16.02 1.90
CA LEU A 311 -8.68 15.80 2.40
C LEU A 311 -7.94 14.72 1.59
N ARG A 312 -8.62 13.62 1.26
CA ARG A 312 -8.06 12.55 0.42
C ARG A 312 -7.71 13.07 -0.98
N ILE A 313 -8.63 13.77 -1.63
CA ILE A 313 -8.44 14.31 -2.98
C ILE A 313 -7.31 15.33 -3.02
N ALA A 314 -7.28 16.29 -2.10
CA ALA A 314 -6.20 17.26 -2.01
C ALA A 314 -4.83 16.58 -1.81
N THR A 315 -4.75 15.60 -0.88
CA THR A 315 -3.51 14.85 -0.63
C THR A 315 -3.04 14.07 -1.85
N LEU A 316 -3.95 13.39 -2.57
CA LEU A 316 -3.61 12.66 -3.79
C LEU A 316 -3.20 13.62 -4.92
N GLY A 317 -3.88 14.75 -5.07
CA GLY A 317 -3.52 15.78 -6.05
C GLY A 317 -2.12 16.35 -5.80
N ASP A 318 -1.77 16.59 -4.55
CA ASP A 318 -0.44 17.07 -4.15
C ASP A 318 0.69 16.06 -4.35
N ILE A 319 0.38 14.76 -4.33
CA ILE A 319 1.38 13.68 -4.49
C ILE A 319 1.50 13.24 -5.95
N TYR A 320 0.38 12.98 -6.61
CA TYR A 320 0.35 12.35 -7.93
C TYR A 320 0.04 13.32 -9.07
N GLY A 321 -0.43 14.53 -8.71
CA GLY A 321 -0.82 15.55 -9.68
C GLY A 321 -2.29 15.47 -10.09
N ILE A 322 -2.64 16.42 -10.94
CA ILE A 322 -4.00 16.66 -11.43
C ILE A 322 -4.04 16.23 -12.89
N ARG A 323 -5.16 15.67 -13.33
CA ARG A 323 -5.45 15.40 -14.74
C ARG A 323 -6.59 16.32 -15.19
N GLU A 324 -6.46 16.85 -16.41
CA GLU A 324 -7.60 17.38 -17.14
C GLU A 324 -8.53 16.18 -17.40
N GLU A 325 -9.77 16.29 -17.37
CA GLU A 325 -10.84 15.25 -17.31
C GLU A 325 -10.54 13.86 -17.88
#